data_4ea5c527137f59b109a75b720ec56583
#
_entry.id   4ea5c527137f59b109a75b720ec56583
#
_cell.length_a   1.000
_cell.length_b   1.000
_cell.length_c   1.000
_cell.angle_alpha   90.00
_cell.angle_beta   90.00
_cell.angle_gamma   90.00
#
_symmetry.space_group_name_H-M   'P 1'
#
loop_
_entity.id
_entity.type
_entity.pdbx_description
1 polymer ?
#
loop_
_entity_poly.entity_id
_entity_poly.type
_entity_poly.pdbx_seq_one_letter_code
_entity_poly.pdbx_strand_id
1 'polypeptide(L)'
;MKKLLSLLFVIAALAAVPVSRAQSRQPVPDIINQGFNAYAQTGLNAALQIWLQNSLLDRNTLLKSELAALKQADATYGLFESGEVMRQVMITPRVTRVYLVLYYERSPLWAYFDLYKTRNGNQVISDIFFNTKVQVILPAEFLAQ
;
A
#
# COMPACT_ATOMS: atom_id res chain seq x y z
N MET A 1 -63.06 -39.22 26.29
CA MET A 1 -62.48 -39.04 24.99
C MET A 1 -62.00 -37.59 24.89
N LYS A 2 -60.77 -37.30 25.25
CA LYS A 2 -60.17 -35.96 25.19
C LYS A 2 -58.89 -36.07 24.36
N LYS A 3 -58.92 -35.51 23.15
CA LYS A 3 -57.79 -35.47 22.23
C LYS A 3 -56.86 -34.32 22.65
N LEU A 4 -55.66 -34.65 23.13
CA LEU A 4 -54.57 -33.69 23.37
C LEU A 4 -53.89 -33.40 22.02
N LEU A 5 -54.00 -32.14 21.57
CA LEU A 5 -53.28 -31.62 20.42
C LEU A 5 -51.92 -31.10 20.91
N SER A 6 -50.85 -31.84 20.59
CA SER A 6 -49.48 -31.40 20.89
C SER A 6 -49.02 -30.42 19.81
N LEU A 7 -48.87 -29.16 20.18
CA LEU A 7 -48.34 -28.11 19.29
C LEU A 7 -46.81 -28.15 19.37
N LEU A 8 -46.19 -28.63 18.32
CA LEU A 8 -44.72 -28.67 18.18
C LEU A 8 -44.20 -27.28 17.71
N PHE A 9 -43.59 -26.56 18.65
CA PHE A 9 -42.97 -25.27 18.32
C PHE A 9 -41.54 -25.55 17.80
N VAL A 10 -41.36 -25.45 16.46
CA VAL A 10 -40.07 -25.51 15.83
C VAL A 10 -39.43 -24.10 15.88
N ILE A 11 -38.50 -23.90 16.79
CA ILE A 11 -37.70 -22.68 16.85
C ILE A 11 -36.60 -22.81 15.82
N ALA A 12 -36.77 -22.13 14.67
CA ALA A 12 -35.69 -21.96 13.68
C ALA A 12 -34.72 -20.91 14.19
N ALA A 13 -33.60 -21.37 14.78
CA ALA A 13 -32.47 -20.50 15.13
C ALA A 13 -31.78 -20.05 13.82
N LEU A 14 -32.06 -18.83 13.36
CA LEU A 14 -31.26 -18.19 12.32
C LEU A 14 -29.87 -17.91 12.90
N ALA A 15 -28.90 -18.76 12.58
CA ALA A 15 -27.49 -18.49 12.81
C ALA A 15 -27.06 -17.33 11.90
N ALA A 16 -26.95 -16.13 12.46
CA ALA A 16 -26.33 -14.99 11.81
C ALA A 16 -24.83 -15.31 11.63
N VAL A 17 -24.45 -15.78 10.47
CA VAL A 17 -23.05 -15.94 10.08
C VAL A 17 -22.45 -14.53 9.98
N PRO A 18 -21.43 -14.18 10.80
CA PRO A 18 -20.73 -12.91 10.62
C PRO A 18 -20.07 -12.95 9.24
N VAL A 19 -20.55 -12.12 8.32
CA VAL A 19 -19.88 -11.87 7.05
C VAL A 19 -18.60 -11.12 7.40
N SER A 20 -17.51 -11.86 7.59
CA SER A 20 -16.17 -11.27 7.61
C SER A 20 -16.00 -10.55 6.28
N ARG A 21 -16.07 -9.21 6.31
CA ARG A 21 -15.62 -8.38 5.19
C ARG A 21 -14.12 -8.63 5.05
N ALA A 22 -13.78 -9.61 4.21
CA ALA A 22 -12.44 -9.69 3.68
C ALA A 22 -12.20 -8.33 3.00
N GLN A 23 -11.34 -7.49 3.61
CA GLN A 23 -10.85 -6.29 2.94
C GLN A 23 -10.22 -6.80 1.64
N SER A 24 -10.89 -6.56 0.52
CA SER A 24 -10.33 -6.86 -0.79
C SER A 24 -9.05 -6.05 -0.90
N ARG A 25 -7.89 -6.71 -0.79
CA ARG A 25 -6.59 -6.08 -1.04
C ARG A 25 -6.69 -5.43 -2.42
N GLN A 26 -6.61 -4.11 -2.44
CA GLN A 26 -6.58 -3.40 -3.72
C GLN A 26 -5.33 -3.85 -4.47
N PRO A 27 -5.44 -4.14 -5.78
CA PRO A 27 -4.28 -4.59 -6.55
C PRO A 27 -3.17 -3.53 -6.49
N VAL A 28 -1.94 -4.00 -6.32
CA VAL A 28 -0.76 -3.13 -6.34
C VAL A 28 -0.66 -2.50 -7.73
N PRO A 29 -0.53 -1.17 -7.85
CA PRO A 29 -0.32 -0.52 -9.14
C PRO A 29 0.93 -1.08 -9.84
N ASP A 30 0.83 -1.34 -11.15
CA ASP A 30 1.88 -2.02 -11.93
C ASP A 30 3.26 -1.37 -11.79
N ILE A 31 3.33 -0.05 -11.87
CA ILE A 31 4.60 0.69 -11.74
C ILE A 31 5.25 0.50 -10.36
N ILE A 32 4.45 0.37 -9.29
CA ILE A 32 4.95 0.13 -7.95
C ILE A 32 5.45 -1.32 -7.83
N ASN A 33 4.65 -2.27 -8.31
CA ASN A 33 5.01 -3.68 -8.25
C ASN A 33 6.26 -4.02 -9.08
N GLN A 34 6.39 -3.46 -10.28
CA GLN A 34 7.58 -3.60 -11.10
C GLN A 34 8.83 -3.04 -10.39
N GLY A 35 8.68 -1.87 -9.72
CA GLY A 35 9.77 -1.29 -8.95
C GLY A 35 10.18 -2.14 -7.74
N PHE A 36 9.23 -2.71 -7.00
CA PHE A 36 9.55 -3.64 -5.90
C PHE A 36 10.30 -4.87 -6.39
N ASN A 37 9.86 -5.47 -7.51
CA ASN A 37 10.54 -6.61 -8.12
C ASN A 37 11.97 -6.26 -8.54
N ALA A 38 12.15 -5.11 -9.18
CA ALA A 38 13.49 -4.64 -9.57
C ALA A 38 14.38 -4.35 -8.36
N TYR A 39 13.79 -3.81 -7.27
CA TYR A 39 14.52 -3.56 -6.03
C TYR A 39 15.06 -4.86 -5.44
N ALA A 40 14.20 -5.86 -5.28
CA ALA A 40 14.58 -7.14 -4.71
C ALA A 40 15.60 -7.91 -5.57
N GLN A 41 15.53 -7.80 -6.89
CA GLN A 41 16.38 -8.57 -7.81
C GLN A 41 17.69 -7.87 -8.17
N THR A 42 17.67 -6.55 -8.31
CA THR A 42 18.76 -5.79 -8.91
C THR A 42 19.21 -4.62 -8.01
N GLY A 43 18.40 -4.25 -7.04
CA GLY A 43 18.69 -3.17 -6.08
C GLY A 43 18.00 -1.86 -6.39
N LEU A 44 18.22 -0.90 -5.49
CA LEU A 44 17.54 0.39 -5.48
C LEU A 44 17.60 1.16 -6.81
N ASN A 45 18.75 1.19 -7.47
CA ASN A 45 18.89 1.96 -8.71
C ASN A 45 17.95 1.46 -9.82
N ALA A 46 17.72 0.14 -9.91
CA ALA A 46 16.80 -0.43 -10.87
C ALA A 46 15.33 -0.08 -10.53
N ALA A 47 14.97 -0.13 -9.25
CA ALA A 47 13.66 0.31 -8.79
C ALA A 47 13.38 1.77 -9.14
N LEU A 48 14.36 2.65 -8.89
CA LEU A 48 14.25 4.07 -9.19
C LEU A 48 14.08 4.36 -10.68
N GLN A 49 14.77 3.64 -11.56
CA GLN A 49 14.59 3.78 -13.01
C GLN A 49 13.13 3.50 -13.42
N ILE A 50 12.49 2.52 -12.78
CA ILE A 50 11.08 2.18 -13.05
C ILE A 50 10.15 3.24 -12.43
N TRP A 51 10.31 3.54 -11.15
CA TRP A 51 9.43 4.47 -10.44
C TRP A 51 9.47 5.89 -10.99
N LEU A 52 10.65 6.33 -11.46
CA LEU A 52 10.83 7.67 -12.00
C LEU A 52 10.62 7.76 -13.53
N GLN A 53 10.29 6.65 -14.17
CA GLN A 53 10.07 6.62 -15.61
C GLN A 53 8.94 7.59 -16.00
N ASN A 54 9.25 8.49 -16.94
CA ASN A 54 8.34 9.55 -17.40
C ASN A 54 7.84 10.51 -16.31
N SER A 55 8.46 10.49 -15.14
CA SER A 55 8.19 11.41 -14.04
C SER A 55 9.04 12.67 -14.18
N LEU A 56 8.54 13.79 -13.64
CA LEU A 56 9.33 15.02 -13.48
C LEU A 56 10.19 15.00 -12.22
N LEU A 57 10.06 13.98 -11.38
CA LEU A 57 10.76 13.85 -10.11
C LEU A 57 12.28 13.69 -10.28
N ASP A 58 12.74 13.09 -11.39
CA ASP A 58 14.16 12.93 -11.70
C ASP A 58 14.93 14.26 -11.76
N ARG A 59 14.20 15.37 -12.03
CA ARG A 59 14.71 16.74 -12.12
C ARG A 59 14.55 17.54 -10.84
N ASN A 60 13.89 16.98 -9.81
CA ASN A 60 13.55 17.70 -8.59
C ASN A 60 14.65 17.53 -7.53
N THR A 61 15.13 18.65 -6.96
CA THR A 61 16.15 18.66 -5.92
C THR A 61 15.66 18.02 -4.62
N LEU A 62 14.33 18.10 -4.33
CA LEU A 62 13.71 17.49 -3.16
C LEU A 62 13.80 15.96 -3.21
N LEU A 63 13.70 15.36 -4.38
CA LEU A 63 13.84 13.93 -4.55
C LEU A 63 15.24 13.43 -4.15
N LYS A 64 16.29 14.25 -4.29
CA LYS A 64 17.65 13.85 -3.91
C LYS A 64 17.76 13.53 -2.43
N SER A 65 17.05 14.26 -1.57
CA SER A 65 17.02 13.99 -0.13
C SER A 65 16.28 12.69 0.21
N GLU A 66 15.17 12.44 -0.46
CA GLU A 66 14.38 11.20 -0.31
C GLU A 66 15.17 9.98 -0.78
N LEU A 67 15.89 10.11 -1.92
CA LEU A 67 16.75 9.04 -2.42
C LEU A 67 17.97 8.78 -1.49
N ALA A 68 18.51 9.83 -0.88
CA ALA A 68 19.57 9.67 0.10
C ALA A 68 19.07 8.91 1.34
N ALA A 69 17.83 9.21 1.82
CA ALA A 69 17.21 8.49 2.91
C ALA A 69 16.99 7.00 2.58
N LEU A 70 16.57 6.71 1.36
CA LEU A 70 16.36 5.34 0.92
C LEU A 70 17.69 4.55 0.79
N LYS A 71 18.75 5.17 0.28
CA LYS A 71 20.09 4.59 0.27
C LYS A 71 20.64 4.36 1.68
N GLN A 72 20.33 5.27 2.61
CA GLN A 72 20.72 5.09 4.01
C GLN A 72 19.93 3.96 4.66
N ALA A 73 18.67 3.74 4.27
CA ALA A 73 17.89 2.60 4.75
C ALA A 73 18.55 1.28 4.35
N ASP A 74 18.97 1.09 3.10
CA ASP A 74 19.73 -0.09 2.66
C ASP A 74 20.97 -0.33 3.54
N ALA A 75 21.75 0.73 3.79
CA ALA A 75 22.97 0.62 4.60
C ALA A 75 22.69 0.30 6.08
N THR A 76 21.55 0.77 6.61
CA THR A 76 21.22 0.67 8.05
C THR A 76 20.38 -0.55 8.37
N TYR A 77 19.37 -0.84 7.52
CA TYR A 77 18.36 -1.88 7.78
C TYR A 77 18.67 -3.20 7.09
N GLY A 78 19.70 -3.26 6.26
CA GLY A 78 20.06 -4.43 5.48
C GLY A 78 19.36 -4.48 4.13
N LEU A 79 19.35 -5.65 3.51
CA LEU A 79 18.79 -5.81 2.18
C LEU A 79 17.27 -5.60 2.16
N PHE A 80 16.79 -5.00 1.09
CA PHE A 80 15.36 -4.94 0.81
C PHE A 80 14.83 -6.33 0.48
N GLU A 81 13.77 -6.76 1.15
CA GLU A 81 13.15 -8.07 0.98
C GLU A 81 11.89 -8.01 0.12
N SER A 82 10.99 -7.09 0.45
CA SER A 82 9.70 -6.95 -0.24
C SER A 82 9.05 -5.60 0.05
N GLY A 83 8.02 -5.28 -0.73
CA GLY A 83 7.15 -4.13 -0.47
C GLY A 83 5.67 -4.53 -0.46
N GLU A 84 4.88 -3.83 0.34
CA GLU A 84 3.44 -4.06 0.43
C GLU A 84 2.68 -2.75 0.31
N VAL A 85 1.56 -2.77 -0.43
CA VAL A 85 0.59 -1.68 -0.44
C VAL A 85 -0.35 -1.85 0.75
N MET A 86 -0.29 -0.90 1.68
CA MET A 86 -1.16 -0.88 2.85
C MET A 86 -2.55 -0.31 2.51
N ARG A 87 -2.57 0.78 1.74
CA ARG A 87 -3.81 1.47 1.37
C ARG A 87 -3.63 2.32 0.12
N GLN A 88 -4.72 2.51 -0.62
CA GLN A 88 -4.80 3.46 -1.73
C GLN A 88 -5.95 4.44 -1.46
N VAL A 89 -5.70 5.72 -1.67
CA VAL A 89 -6.68 6.80 -1.49
C VAL A 89 -6.73 7.66 -2.74
N MET A 90 -7.89 7.73 -3.36
CA MET A 90 -8.12 8.65 -4.47
C MET A 90 -8.25 10.07 -3.92
N ILE A 91 -7.22 10.90 -4.12
CA ILE A 91 -7.23 12.31 -3.73
C ILE A 91 -8.09 13.12 -4.71
N THR A 92 -7.93 12.83 -6.00
CA THR A 92 -8.75 13.39 -7.09
C THR A 92 -8.94 12.30 -8.16
N PRO A 93 -9.83 12.48 -9.16
CA PRO A 93 -9.98 11.51 -10.25
C PRO A 93 -8.70 11.20 -11.03
N ARG A 94 -7.65 12.00 -10.85
CA ARG A 94 -6.37 11.84 -11.54
C ARG A 94 -5.18 11.61 -10.61
N VAL A 95 -5.37 11.74 -9.29
CA VAL A 95 -4.31 11.56 -8.29
C VAL A 95 -4.72 10.50 -7.28
N THR A 96 -3.93 9.46 -7.16
CA THR A 96 -4.11 8.41 -6.14
C THR A 96 -2.86 8.36 -5.26
N ARG A 97 -3.04 8.53 -3.95
CA ARG A 97 -1.98 8.27 -2.97
C ARG A 97 -1.97 6.80 -2.58
N VAL A 98 -0.81 6.20 -2.66
CA VAL A 98 -0.57 4.80 -2.29
C VAL A 98 0.35 4.77 -1.09
N TYR A 99 -0.15 4.28 0.03
CA TYR A 99 0.63 4.07 1.25
C TYR A 99 1.28 2.70 1.21
N LEU A 100 2.56 2.66 1.52
CA LEU A 100 3.44 1.52 1.34
C LEU A 100 4.21 1.20 2.61
N VAL A 101 4.59 -0.05 2.77
CA VAL A 101 5.68 -0.46 3.65
C VAL A 101 6.73 -1.20 2.83
N LEU A 102 7.99 -0.86 3.05
CA LEU A 102 9.16 -1.53 2.51
C LEU A 102 9.80 -2.34 3.63
N TYR A 103 9.88 -3.63 3.46
CA TYR A 103 10.49 -4.53 4.42
C TYR A 103 11.96 -4.74 4.07
N TYR A 104 12.80 -4.52 5.07
CA TYR A 104 14.23 -4.80 5.04
C TYR A 104 14.55 -5.84 6.12
N GLU A 105 15.72 -6.44 6.08
CA GLU A 105 16.14 -7.49 7.01
C GLU A 105 15.95 -7.13 8.49
N ARG A 106 16.08 -5.85 8.87
CA ARG A 106 16.11 -5.41 10.27
C ARG A 106 15.01 -4.44 10.66
N SER A 107 14.37 -3.76 9.70
CA SER A 107 13.36 -2.73 10.01
C SER A 107 12.47 -2.42 8.81
N PRO A 108 11.20 -2.08 9.01
CA PRO A 108 10.38 -1.52 7.96
C PRO A 108 10.73 -0.05 7.70
N LEU A 109 10.53 0.39 6.47
CA LEU A 109 10.47 1.79 6.06
C LEU A 109 9.08 2.08 5.50
N TRP A 110 8.47 3.15 5.96
CA TRP A 110 7.13 3.55 5.55
C TRP A 110 7.22 4.59 4.44
N ALA A 111 6.28 4.55 3.50
CA ALA A 111 6.28 5.47 2.37
C ALA A 111 4.87 5.82 1.90
N TYR A 112 4.74 6.92 1.17
CA TYR A 112 3.67 7.09 0.22
C TYR A 112 4.20 7.47 -1.15
N PHE A 113 3.48 7.06 -2.18
CA PHE A 113 3.69 7.47 -3.56
C PHE A 113 2.40 8.09 -4.09
N ASP A 114 2.50 9.25 -4.72
CA ASP A 114 1.38 9.85 -5.43
C ASP A 114 1.45 9.48 -6.91
N LEU A 115 0.45 8.76 -7.36
CA LEU A 115 0.28 8.38 -8.76
C LEU A 115 -0.58 9.40 -9.47
N TYR A 116 -0.07 9.97 -10.55
CA TYR A 116 -0.77 10.89 -11.42
C TYR A 116 -1.16 10.23 -12.74
N LYS A 117 -2.45 10.27 -13.06
CA LYS A 117 -2.97 9.81 -14.36
C LYS A 117 -2.87 10.93 -15.39
N THR A 118 -2.02 10.75 -16.39
CA THR A 118 -1.84 11.69 -17.48
C THR A 118 -3.07 11.73 -18.40
N ARG A 119 -3.14 12.70 -19.32
CA ARG A 119 -4.23 12.76 -20.31
C ARG A 119 -4.32 11.51 -21.19
N ASN A 120 -3.19 10.89 -21.48
CA ASN A 120 -3.11 9.67 -22.29
C ASN A 120 -3.44 8.39 -21.51
N GLY A 121 -3.84 8.52 -20.24
CA GLY A 121 -4.20 7.38 -19.38
C GLY A 121 -3.03 6.71 -18.66
N ASN A 122 -1.78 7.06 -18.99
CA ASN A 122 -0.60 6.52 -18.33
C ASN A 122 -0.51 6.99 -16.88
N GLN A 123 -0.03 6.13 -16.00
CA GLN A 123 0.28 6.50 -14.63
C GLN A 123 1.78 6.81 -14.50
N VAL A 124 2.08 7.90 -13.80
CA VAL A 124 3.44 8.29 -13.41
C VAL A 124 3.47 8.59 -11.91
N ILE A 125 4.58 8.38 -11.27
CA ILE A 125 4.77 8.79 -9.88
C ILE A 125 5.10 10.28 -9.87
N SER A 126 4.28 11.07 -9.20
CA SER A 126 4.41 12.54 -9.13
C SER A 126 4.98 13.03 -7.81
N ASP A 127 4.94 12.21 -6.77
CA ASP A 127 5.56 12.48 -5.47
C ASP A 127 5.95 11.16 -4.77
N ILE A 128 7.03 11.20 -4.00
CA ILE A 128 7.54 10.09 -3.19
C ILE A 128 7.99 10.66 -1.85
N PHE A 129 7.59 10.00 -0.77
CA PHE A 129 8.06 10.36 0.56
C PHE A 129 8.27 9.12 1.42
N PHE A 130 9.38 9.09 2.16
CA PHE A 130 9.77 7.99 3.05
C PHE A 130 9.95 8.47 4.48
N ASN A 131 9.59 7.64 5.45
CA ASN A 131 9.84 7.91 6.86
C ASN A 131 9.97 6.61 7.67
N THR A 132 10.77 6.66 8.74
CA THR A 132 10.91 5.54 9.68
C THR A 132 9.74 5.44 10.66
N LYS A 133 8.93 6.49 10.76
CA LYS A 133 7.79 6.57 11.68
C LYS A 133 6.49 6.46 10.88
N VAL A 134 5.73 5.40 11.12
CA VAL A 134 4.45 5.16 10.44
C VAL A 134 3.46 6.33 10.63
N GLN A 135 3.47 6.98 11.78
CA GLN A 135 2.57 8.11 12.11
C GLN A 135 2.83 9.36 11.24
N VAL A 136 4.01 9.47 10.62
CA VAL A 136 4.34 10.56 9.67
C VAL A 136 3.77 10.25 8.28
N ILE A 137 3.63 8.98 7.96
CA ILE A 137 3.16 8.51 6.65
C ILE A 137 1.65 8.30 6.65
N LEU A 138 1.13 7.54 7.63
CA LEU A 138 -0.28 7.20 7.68
C LEU A 138 -1.09 8.22 8.48
N PRO A 139 -2.25 8.66 7.97
CA PRO A 139 -3.24 9.39 8.75
C PRO A 139 -3.66 8.62 10.02
N ALA A 140 -3.94 9.35 11.09
CA ALA A 140 -4.25 8.76 12.40
C ALA A 140 -5.44 7.80 12.36
N GLU A 141 -6.44 8.08 11.53
CA GLU A 141 -7.62 7.23 11.33
C GLU A 141 -7.28 5.85 10.72
N PHE A 142 -6.11 5.69 10.11
CA PHE A 142 -5.66 4.40 9.56
C PHE A 142 -4.88 3.56 10.58
N LEU A 143 -4.44 4.18 11.68
CA LEU A 143 -3.70 3.52 12.75
C LEU A 143 -4.63 3.04 13.88
N ALA A 144 -5.88 3.48 13.91
CA ALA A 144 -6.86 3.19 14.95
C ALA A 144 -7.74 1.95 14.69
N GLN A 145 -7.35 1.08 13.75
CA GLN A 145 -8.12 -0.13 13.39
C GLN A 145 -7.58 -1.38 14.10
#